data_beb00018d6d8268b8e6cb8cd5dfcd414
#
_entry.id   beb00018d6d8268b8e6cb8cd5dfcd414
#
_cell.length_a   1.000
_cell.length_b   1.000
_cell.length_c   1.000
_cell.angle_alpha   90.00
_cell.angle_beta   90.00
_cell.angle_gamma   90.00
#
_symmetry.space_group_name_H-M   'P 1'
#
loop_
_entity.id
_entity.type
_entity.pdbx_description
1 polymer ?
#
loop_
_entity_poly.entity_id
_entity_poly.type
_entity_poly.pdbx_seq_one_letter_code
_entity_poly.pdbx_strand_id
1 'polypeptide(L)'
;MNRRRSLYVFLSVLALFLLGTVLVLSSITYYLAIDPRAYLSQSEVPILDNATRWDAPAHGQVERIPRIIHQTWKSETLPPRWRGISQACRDMMPDYEYKLWTDAGSREFIAEFYPNFLDTFDGYTYPIQRADAIRYFVLYHYGGIYIDLDIGCLRPMDPLLVHPVILPKTIPVGVSNDLMFSSKGHPFLEQTIHNLIKFDHSWILNYPTVMFSTGPMFLSAQYGLYTASHPNTALQDVRILPKSLYGKNAREDEAPHSFFSHFYGSSWHADDAAFIGFLGHWGKGLMWIGL
;
A
#
# COMPACT_ATOMS: atom_id res chain seq x y z
N MET A 1 17.15 -0.80 -50.38
CA MET A 1 17.62 0.00 -49.24
C MET A 1 18.88 -0.64 -48.68
N ASN A 2 20.00 0.09 -48.58
CA ASN A 2 21.32 -0.46 -48.20
C ASN A 2 21.23 -1.10 -46.77
N ARG A 3 21.64 -2.37 -46.59
CA ARG A 3 21.63 -3.08 -45.28
C ARG A 3 22.22 -2.25 -44.13
N ARG A 4 23.29 -1.49 -44.42
CA ARG A 4 23.91 -0.58 -43.44
C ARG A 4 22.96 0.54 -42.98
N ARG A 5 22.21 1.17 -43.90
CA ARG A 5 21.25 2.24 -43.56
C ARG A 5 20.09 1.70 -42.70
N SER A 6 19.60 0.51 -43.03
CA SER A 6 18.56 -0.17 -42.24
C SER A 6 19.04 -0.50 -40.83
N LEU A 7 20.30 -0.94 -40.68
CA LEU A 7 20.91 -1.21 -39.36
C LEU A 7 21.03 0.08 -38.54
N TYR A 8 21.52 1.18 -39.11
CA TYR A 8 21.63 2.45 -38.39
C TYR A 8 20.26 2.98 -37.95
N VAL A 9 19.23 2.88 -38.78
CA VAL A 9 17.85 3.28 -38.41
C VAL A 9 17.35 2.42 -37.28
N PHE A 10 17.52 1.10 -37.32
CA PHE A 10 17.13 0.19 -36.26
C PHE A 10 17.84 0.53 -34.93
N LEU A 11 19.16 0.71 -34.96
CA LEU A 11 19.95 1.05 -33.76
C LEU A 11 19.54 2.42 -33.19
N SER A 12 19.24 3.40 -34.05
CA SER A 12 18.76 4.71 -33.60
C SER A 12 17.39 4.62 -32.93
N VAL A 13 16.46 3.86 -33.51
CA VAL A 13 15.13 3.64 -32.90
C VAL A 13 15.26 2.92 -31.55
N LEU A 14 16.09 1.88 -31.49
CA LEU A 14 16.37 1.16 -30.27
C LEU A 14 16.99 2.06 -29.18
N ALA A 15 17.97 2.90 -29.55
CA ALA A 15 18.60 3.84 -28.64
C ALA A 15 17.61 4.88 -28.09
N LEU A 16 16.73 5.42 -28.96
CA LEU A 16 15.67 6.34 -28.52
C LEU A 16 14.66 5.68 -27.58
N PHE A 17 14.29 4.43 -27.89
CA PHE A 17 13.40 3.66 -27.02
C PHE A 17 14.02 3.42 -25.63
N LEU A 18 15.29 2.99 -25.60
CA LEU A 18 16.03 2.78 -24.33
C LEU A 18 16.18 4.10 -23.55
N LEU A 19 16.55 5.18 -24.22
CA LEU A 19 16.63 6.50 -23.59
C LEU A 19 15.28 6.93 -23.00
N GLY A 20 14.19 6.79 -23.76
CA GLY A 20 12.84 7.08 -23.29
C GLY A 20 12.47 6.25 -22.07
N THR A 21 12.80 4.96 -22.08
CA THR A 21 12.56 4.04 -20.94
C THR A 21 13.35 4.50 -19.71
N VAL A 22 14.62 4.85 -19.85
CA VAL A 22 15.45 5.34 -18.73
C VAL A 22 14.88 6.64 -18.17
N LEU A 23 14.48 7.58 -19.02
CA LEU A 23 13.88 8.85 -18.57
C LEU A 23 12.58 8.62 -17.80
N VAL A 24 11.70 7.75 -18.30
CA VAL A 24 10.44 7.42 -17.62
C VAL A 24 10.70 6.75 -16.28
N LEU A 25 11.56 5.73 -16.22
CA LEU A 25 11.87 5.02 -14.96
C LEU A 25 12.55 5.94 -13.95
N SER A 26 13.46 6.80 -14.39
CA SER A 26 14.12 7.78 -13.51
C SER A 26 13.14 8.80 -12.97
N SER A 27 12.20 9.27 -13.81
CA SER A 27 11.15 10.20 -13.40
C SER A 27 10.22 9.55 -12.36
N ILE A 28 9.77 8.31 -12.60
CA ILE A 28 8.94 7.56 -11.64
C ILE A 28 9.67 7.43 -10.30
N THR A 29 10.94 7.01 -10.33
CA THR A 29 11.74 6.86 -9.11
C THR A 29 11.90 8.19 -8.36
N TYR A 30 12.10 9.29 -9.07
CA TYR A 30 12.22 10.62 -8.48
C TYR A 30 10.91 11.08 -7.84
N TYR A 31 9.77 11.00 -8.55
CA TYR A 31 8.48 11.47 -8.04
C TYR A 31 7.87 10.58 -6.95
N LEU A 32 8.25 9.30 -6.88
CA LEU A 32 7.83 8.39 -5.83
C LEU A 32 8.88 8.23 -4.71
N ALA A 33 9.95 9.03 -4.72
CA ALA A 33 10.91 9.05 -3.64
C ALA A 33 10.27 9.53 -2.34
N ILE A 34 10.53 8.80 -1.27
CA ILE A 34 10.05 9.14 0.06
C ILE A 34 11.13 9.96 0.77
N ASP A 35 10.75 11.13 1.30
CA ASP A 35 11.65 11.93 2.12
C ASP A 35 12.09 11.12 3.36
N PRO A 36 13.40 11.02 3.66
CA PRO A 36 13.88 10.29 4.82
C PRO A 36 13.26 10.74 6.15
N ARG A 37 12.84 12.00 6.28
CA ARG A 37 12.21 12.54 7.48
C ARG A 37 10.79 12.03 7.71
N ALA A 38 10.13 11.49 6.69
CA ALA A 38 8.80 10.88 6.83
C ALA A 38 8.84 9.52 7.54
N TYR A 39 9.99 8.85 7.55
CA TYR A 39 10.10 7.55 8.19
C TYR A 39 9.96 7.63 9.71
N LEU A 40 9.18 6.70 10.26
CA LEU A 40 9.15 6.47 11.71
C LEU A 40 10.49 5.89 12.16
N SER A 41 11.08 6.51 13.17
CA SER A 41 12.28 5.99 13.82
C SER A 41 11.90 5.07 14.99
N GLN A 42 12.80 4.18 15.37
CA GLN A 42 12.62 3.34 16.56
C GLN A 42 12.53 4.15 17.86
N SER A 43 13.10 5.36 17.89
CA SER A 43 12.98 6.26 19.04
C SER A 43 11.60 6.92 19.16
N GLU A 44 10.86 7.04 18.05
CA GLU A 44 9.49 7.57 18.06
C GLU A 44 8.43 6.49 18.38
N VAL A 45 8.79 5.21 18.19
CA VAL A 45 7.87 4.09 18.37
C VAL A 45 8.41 3.19 19.49
N PRO A 46 7.86 3.25 20.70
CA PRO A 46 8.25 2.37 21.79
C PRO A 46 8.05 0.90 21.42
N ILE A 47 9.06 0.09 21.68
CA ILE A 47 9.02 -1.35 21.44
C ILE A 47 8.61 -2.01 22.75
N LEU A 48 7.38 -2.49 22.76
CA LEU A 48 6.80 -3.20 23.88
C LEU A 48 6.96 -4.71 23.67
N ASP A 49 7.05 -5.45 24.76
CA ASP A 49 6.82 -6.89 24.71
C ASP A 49 5.33 -7.18 24.47
N ASN A 50 5.01 -8.43 24.12
CA ASN A 50 3.64 -8.81 23.73
C ASN A 50 2.63 -8.72 24.88
N ALA A 51 3.08 -8.58 26.12
CA ALA A 51 2.24 -8.49 27.32
C ALA A 51 1.95 -7.05 27.73
N THR A 52 2.72 -6.09 27.23
CA THR A 52 2.62 -4.68 27.64
C THR A 52 1.83 -3.89 26.60
N ARG A 53 0.79 -3.19 27.07
CA ARG A 53 0.00 -2.26 26.25
C ARG A 53 0.54 -0.84 26.44
N TRP A 54 0.50 -0.06 25.37
CA TRP A 54 0.90 1.35 25.41
C TRP A 54 -0.27 2.22 25.86
N ASP A 55 -0.03 3.04 26.86
CA ASP A 55 -0.97 4.07 27.31
C ASP A 55 -0.47 5.44 26.84
N ALA A 56 -1.01 5.93 25.74
CA ALA A 56 -0.63 7.20 25.15
C ALA A 56 -0.85 8.40 26.09
N PRO A 57 -1.98 8.52 26.81
CA PRO A 57 -2.21 9.55 27.83
C PRO A 57 -1.15 9.59 28.93
N ALA A 58 -0.68 8.44 29.42
CA ALA A 58 0.37 8.38 30.43
C ALA A 58 1.72 8.97 29.95
N HIS A 59 1.89 9.07 28.62
CA HIS A 59 3.07 9.64 27.96
C HIS A 59 2.80 11.04 27.37
N GLY A 60 1.68 11.67 27.72
CA GLY A 60 1.30 12.99 27.19
C GLY A 60 0.95 12.99 25.71
N GLN A 61 0.61 11.84 25.15
CA GLN A 61 0.24 11.65 23.75
C GLN A 61 -1.27 11.41 23.61
N VAL A 62 -1.80 11.66 22.42
CA VAL A 62 -3.21 11.42 22.10
C VAL A 62 -3.29 10.45 20.93
N GLU A 63 -4.08 9.40 21.09
CA GLU A 63 -4.39 8.50 19.99
C GLU A 63 -5.24 9.23 18.95
N ARG A 64 -4.78 9.26 17.72
CA ARG A 64 -5.46 9.88 16.57
C ARG A 64 -6.18 8.85 15.72
N ILE A 65 -5.66 7.62 15.70
CA ILE A 65 -6.21 6.52 14.93
C ILE A 65 -7.15 5.72 15.83
N PRO A 66 -8.43 5.54 15.44
CA PRO A 66 -9.37 4.71 16.19
C PRO A 66 -8.89 3.25 16.30
N ARG A 67 -9.23 2.61 17.41
CA ARG A 67 -8.94 1.20 17.68
C ARG A 67 -9.89 0.28 16.91
N ILE A 68 -9.80 0.32 15.56
CA ILE A 68 -10.63 -0.47 14.65
C ILE A 68 -9.70 -1.20 13.67
N ILE A 69 -9.86 -2.52 13.55
CA ILE A 69 -9.15 -3.34 12.55
C ILE A 69 -10.13 -3.66 11.42
N HIS A 70 -9.76 -3.28 10.21
CA HIS A 70 -10.50 -3.60 8.98
C HIS A 70 -9.74 -4.68 8.19
N GLN A 71 -10.45 -5.70 7.77
CA GLN A 71 -9.96 -6.72 6.83
C GLN A 71 -10.99 -6.93 5.73
N THR A 72 -10.56 -7.39 4.56
CA THR A 72 -11.44 -7.70 3.43
C THR A 72 -11.39 -9.18 3.08
N TRP A 73 -12.53 -9.76 2.74
CA TRP A 73 -12.64 -11.09 2.16
C TRP A 73 -13.93 -11.20 1.35
N LYS A 74 -13.95 -12.14 0.39
CA LYS A 74 -15.12 -12.34 -0.49
C LYS A 74 -16.42 -12.74 0.25
N SER A 75 -16.31 -13.32 1.45
CA SER A 75 -17.44 -13.83 2.25
C SER A 75 -17.14 -13.72 3.73
N GLU A 76 -18.15 -13.94 4.57
CA GLU A 76 -18.02 -13.88 6.04
C GLU A 76 -17.12 -14.96 6.66
N THR A 77 -16.87 -16.04 5.91
CA THR A 77 -16.03 -17.13 6.39
C THR A 77 -14.62 -17.02 5.84
N LEU A 78 -13.68 -16.74 6.72
CA LEU A 78 -12.25 -16.71 6.37
C LEU A 78 -11.72 -18.13 6.10
N PRO A 79 -10.85 -18.31 5.10
CA PRO A 79 -10.14 -19.58 4.87
C PRO A 79 -9.38 -20.02 6.12
N PRO A 80 -9.25 -21.33 6.37
CA PRO A 80 -8.51 -21.84 7.54
C PRO A 80 -7.10 -21.25 7.69
N ARG A 81 -6.41 -21.08 6.56
CA ARG A 81 -5.06 -20.50 6.51
C ARG A 81 -5.00 -19.09 7.13
N TRP A 82 -5.96 -18.23 6.83
CA TRP A 82 -5.96 -16.82 7.26
C TRP A 82 -6.70 -16.60 8.57
N ARG A 83 -7.64 -17.48 8.92
CA ARG A 83 -8.44 -17.39 10.15
C ARG A 83 -7.57 -17.32 11.40
N GLY A 84 -6.56 -18.21 11.50
CA GLY A 84 -5.66 -18.24 12.65
C GLY A 84 -4.83 -16.97 12.78
N ILE A 85 -4.33 -16.43 11.67
CA ILE A 85 -3.53 -15.21 11.63
C ILE A 85 -4.36 -13.99 12.05
N SER A 86 -5.56 -13.86 11.48
CA SER A 86 -6.51 -12.80 11.83
C SER A 86 -6.93 -12.91 13.31
N GLN A 87 -7.20 -14.13 13.81
CA GLN A 87 -7.57 -14.32 15.20
C GLN A 87 -6.44 -13.93 16.15
N ALA A 88 -5.20 -14.30 15.85
CA ALA A 88 -4.05 -13.96 16.71
C ALA A 88 -3.86 -12.43 16.85
N CYS A 89 -4.08 -11.66 15.77
CA CYS A 89 -4.07 -10.20 15.84
C CYS A 89 -5.18 -9.66 16.77
N ARG A 90 -6.39 -10.22 16.68
CA ARG A 90 -7.52 -9.82 17.54
C ARG A 90 -7.31 -10.18 19.01
N ASP A 91 -6.78 -11.34 19.27
CA ASP A 91 -6.49 -11.80 20.64
C ASP A 91 -5.42 -10.93 21.31
N MET A 92 -4.47 -10.42 20.53
CA MET A 92 -3.44 -9.48 21.02
C MET A 92 -4.00 -8.10 21.36
N MET A 93 -5.09 -7.69 20.71
CA MET A 93 -5.73 -6.38 20.86
C MET A 93 -7.24 -6.52 21.10
N PRO A 94 -7.65 -7.07 22.26
CA PRO A 94 -9.04 -7.44 22.52
C PRO A 94 -9.98 -6.24 22.67
N ASP A 95 -9.45 -5.05 22.88
CA ASP A 95 -10.17 -3.77 22.96
C ASP A 95 -10.31 -3.05 21.61
N TYR A 96 -9.83 -3.67 20.52
CA TYR A 96 -10.03 -3.14 19.18
C TYR A 96 -11.31 -3.72 18.58
N GLU A 97 -12.12 -2.86 17.96
CA GLU A 97 -13.26 -3.29 17.14
C GLU A 97 -12.72 -4.01 15.89
N TYR A 98 -13.35 -5.11 15.50
CA TYR A 98 -13.01 -5.84 14.28
C TYR A 98 -14.13 -5.75 13.25
N LYS A 99 -13.79 -5.35 12.02
CA LYS A 99 -14.71 -5.25 10.89
C LYS A 99 -14.18 -6.07 9.71
N LEU A 100 -14.92 -7.10 9.33
CA LEU A 100 -14.70 -7.85 8.09
C LEU A 100 -15.60 -7.30 6.98
N TRP A 101 -14.99 -6.83 5.92
CA TRP A 101 -15.68 -6.30 4.74
C TRP A 101 -15.76 -7.40 3.68
N THR A 102 -16.96 -7.91 3.45
CA THR A 102 -17.24 -8.85 2.37
C THR A 102 -17.45 -8.10 1.06
N ASP A 103 -17.43 -8.81 -0.09
CA ASP A 103 -17.72 -8.19 -1.38
C ASP A 103 -19.10 -7.52 -1.38
N ALA A 104 -20.13 -8.21 -0.83
CA ALA A 104 -21.47 -7.67 -0.71
C ALA A 104 -21.55 -6.47 0.25
N GLY A 105 -21.00 -6.61 1.47
CA GLY A 105 -21.01 -5.53 2.47
C GLY A 105 -20.20 -4.31 2.01
N SER A 106 -19.12 -4.52 1.25
CA SER A 106 -18.35 -3.42 0.66
C SER A 106 -19.18 -2.65 -0.37
N ARG A 107 -19.91 -3.36 -1.23
CA ARG A 107 -20.78 -2.73 -2.22
C ARG A 107 -21.94 -1.97 -1.57
N GLU A 108 -22.58 -2.56 -0.56
CA GLU A 108 -23.66 -1.91 0.21
C GLU A 108 -23.15 -0.63 0.89
N PHE A 109 -21.99 -0.69 1.52
CA PHE A 109 -21.35 0.47 2.14
C PHE A 109 -21.07 1.60 1.13
N ILE A 110 -20.55 1.28 -0.06
CA ILE A 110 -20.33 2.28 -1.12
C ILE A 110 -21.66 2.85 -1.61
N ALA A 111 -22.68 2.01 -1.81
CA ALA A 111 -24.01 2.47 -2.26
C ALA A 111 -24.67 3.41 -1.26
N GLU A 112 -24.51 3.16 0.04
CA GLU A 112 -25.10 3.96 1.11
C GLU A 112 -24.37 5.28 1.34
N PHE A 113 -23.04 5.24 1.48
CA PHE A 113 -22.27 6.41 1.93
C PHE A 113 -21.56 7.17 0.79
N TYR A 114 -21.34 6.52 -0.34
CA TYR A 114 -20.59 7.07 -1.49
C TYR A 114 -21.28 6.77 -2.84
N PRO A 115 -22.57 7.06 -3.01
CA PRO A 115 -23.35 6.64 -4.18
C PRO A 115 -22.75 7.15 -5.50
N ASN A 116 -22.06 8.29 -5.50
CA ASN A 116 -21.41 8.84 -6.69
C ASN A 116 -20.19 8.01 -7.17
N PHE A 117 -19.70 7.10 -6.34
CA PHE A 117 -18.61 6.19 -6.69
C PHE A 117 -19.09 4.80 -7.10
N LEU A 118 -20.36 4.48 -6.88
CA LEU A 118 -20.91 3.13 -7.08
C LEU A 118 -20.72 2.61 -8.51
N ASP A 119 -20.96 3.44 -9.52
CA ASP A 119 -20.78 3.05 -10.92
C ASP A 119 -19.33 2.68 -11.23
N THR A 120 -18.36 3.44 -10.70
CA THR A 120 -16.93 3.12 -10.83
C THR A 120 -16.60 1.82 -10.08
N PHE A 121 -17.11 1.66 -8.86
CA PHE A 121 -16.88 0.46 -8.04
C PHE A 121 -17.40 -0.80 -8.71
N ASP A 122 -18.63 -0.76 -9.23
CA ASP A 122 -19.24 -1.88 -9.96
C ASP A 122 -18.56 -2.12 -11.33
N GLY A 123 -18.04 -1.07 -11.96
CA GLY A 123 -17.34 -1.09 -13.25
C GLY A 123 -15.96 -1.69 -13.22
N TYR A 124 -15.33 -1.85 -12.06
CA TYR A 124 -13.98 -2.43 -11.96
C TYR A 124 -13.93 -3.84 -12.53
N THR A 125 -12.98 -4.05 -13.46
CA THR A 125 -12.82 -5.32 -14.17
C THR A 125 -12.42 -6.47 -13.24
N TYR A 126 -11.57 -6.18 -12.27
CA TYR A 126 -11.00 -7.20 -11.38
C TYR A 126 -11.55 -7.07 -9.95
N PRO A 127 -11.95 -8.18 -9.30
CA PRO A 127 -12.40 -8.15 -7.90
C PRO A 127 -11.40 -7.52 -6.93
N ILE A 128 -10.11 -7.67 -7.20
CA ILE A 128 -9.06 -7.08 -6.38
C ILE A 128 -9.09 -5.54 -6.40
N GLN A 129 -9.51 -4.91 -7.51
CA GLN A 129 -9.66 -3.45 -7.56
C GLN A 129 -10.74 -2.96 -6.58
N ARG A 130 -11.83 -3.72 -6.42
CA ARG A 130 -12.86 -3.41 -5.40
C ARG A 130 -12.33 -3.59 -3.99
N ALA A 131 -11.55 -4.65 -3.74
CA ALA A 131 -10.90 -4.88 -2.45
C ALA A 131 -9.84 -3.80 -2.14
N ASP A 132 -9.13 -3.29 -3.14
CA ASP A 132 -8.22 -2.17 -2.98
C ASP A 132 -8.96 -0.84 -2.74
N ALA A 133 -10.03 -0.59 -3.48
CA ALA A 133 -10.80 0.65 -3.33
C ALA A 133 -11.46 0.73 -1.95
N ILE A 134 -12.13 -0.33 -1.49
CA ILE A 134 -12.88 -0.30 -0.23
C ILE A 134 -12.00 0.03 0.97
N ARG A 135 -10.72 -0.40 1.02
CA ARG A 135 -9.81 -0.11 2.14
C ARG A 135 -9.58 1.38 2.33
N TYR A 136 -9.54 2.16 1.26
CA TYR A 136 -9.41 3.63 1.32
C TYR A 136 -10.67 4.29 1.87
N PHE A 137 -11.85 3.84 1.43
CA PHE A 137 -13.13 4.38 1.87
C PHE A 137 -13.40 4.08 3.34
N VAL A 138 -13.17 2.86 3.80
CA VAL A 138 -13.42 2.51 5.22
C VAL A 138 -12.46 3.24 6.15
N LEU A 139 -11.19 3.41 5.76
CA LEU A 139 -10.23 4.19 6.52
C LEU A 139 -10.58 5.69 6.53
N TYR A 140 -11.08 6.24 5.44
CA TYR A 140 -11.58 7.62 5.44
C TYR A 140 -12.80 7.78 6.33
N HIS A 141 -13.77 6.86 6.22
CA HIS A 141 -15.06 6.96 6.90
C HIS A 141 -14.98 6.71 8.41
N TYR A 142 -14.27 5.67 8.80
CA TYR A 142 -14.18 5.23 10.21
C TYR A 142 -12.85 5.61 10.85
N GLY A 143 -11.78 5.76 10.09
CA GLY A 143 -10.42 5.69 10.58
C GLY A 143 -10.05 4.25 10.93
N GLY A 144 -8.94 4.04 11.64
CA GLY A 144 -8.51 2.73 12.10
C GLY A 144 -7.36 2.16 11.29
N ILE A 145 -7.27 0.85 11.25
CA ILE A 145 -6.17 0.09 10.70
C ILE A 145 -6.71 -0.90 9.69
N TYR A 146 -6.28 -0.81 8.45
CA TYR A 146 -6.49 -1.85 7.45
C TYR A 146 -5.31 -2.82 7.45
N ILE A 147 -5.59 -4.12 7.46
CA ILE A 147 -4.57 -5.18 7.47
C ILE A 147 -5.01 -6.27 6.50
N ASP A 148 -4.19 -6.58 5.47
CA ASP A 148 -4.41 -7.74 4.62
C ASP A 148 -4.35 -9.05 5.44
N LEU A 149 -5.12 -10.06 5.03
CA LEU A 149 -5.25 -11.34 5.76
C LEU A 149 -3.94 -12.16 5.85
N ASP A 150 -2.97 -11.87 5.00
CA ASP A 150 -1.65 -12.50 4.99
C ASP A 150 -0.60 -11.75 5.82
N ILE A 151 -1.04 -10.77 6.61
CA ILE A 151 -0.21 -10.05 7.58
C ILE A 151 -0.62 -10.46 8.99
N GLY A 152 0.34 -10.95 9.76
CA GLY A 152 0.18 -11.27 11.18
C GLY A 152 0.75 -10.19 12.08
N CYS A 153 0.22 -10.07 13.29
CA CYS A 153 0.68 -9.13 14.29
C CYS A 153 1.69 -9.81 15.23
N LEU A 154 2.83 -9.19 15.45
CA LEU A 154 3.88 -9.64 16.38
C LEU A 154 3.87 -8.85 17.70
N ARG A 155 3.27 -7.66 17.70
CA ARG A 155 3.23 -6.73 18.82
C ARG A 155 1.92 -5.94 18.82
N PRO A 156 1.45 -5.44 20.00
CA PRO A 156 0.34 -4.49 20.06
C PRO A 156 0.65 -3.22 19.25
N MET A 157 -0.35 -2.73 18.52
CA MET A 157 -0.20 -1.57 17.63
C MET A 157 -0.43 -0.23 18.31
N ASP A 158 -0.71 -0.21 19.62
CA ASP A 158 -1.03 1.02 20.37
C ASP A 158 -0.02 2.16 20.16
N PRO A 159 1.33 1.92 20.14
CA PRO A 159 2.30 2.99 19.93
C PRO A 159 2.20 3.68 18.58
N LEU A 160 1.56 3.03 17.61
CA LEU A 160 1.37 3.57 16.25
C LEU A 160 0.14 4.48 16.13
N LEU A 161 -0.81 4.40 17.08
CA LEU A 161 -2.09 5.12 17.00
C LEU A 161 -1.97 6.64 17.22
N VAL A 162 -0.83 7.13 17.68
CA VAL A 162 -0.59 8.56 17.93
C VAL A 162 -0.32 9.37 16.67
N HIS A 163 -0.06 8.69 15.54
CA HIS A 163 0.20 9.34 14.26
C HIS A 163 -1.11 9.52 13.45
N PRO A 164 -1.21 10.54 12.59
CA PRO A 164 -2.43 10.75 11.80
C PRO A 164 -2.66 9.69 10.72
N VAL A 165 -1.61 9.37 9.94
CA VAL A 165 -1.60 8.32 8.91
C VAL A 165 -0.26 7.62 8.92
N ILE A 166 -0.27 6.29 8.76
CA ILE A 166 0.95 5.49 8.55
C ILE A 166 0.76 4.60 7.33
N LEU A 167 1.75 4.63 6.44
CA LEU A 167 1.83 3.77 5.26
C LEU A 167 3.14 2.99 5.29
N PRO A 168 3.17 1.71 4.96
CA PRO A 168 4.42 0.96 4.92
C PRO A 168 5.18 1.23 3.62
N LYS A 169 6.51 1.25 3.73
CA LYS A 169 7.38 1.30 2.55
C LYS A 169 7.25 0.04 1.71
N THR A 170 7.16 0.18 0.39
CA THR A 170 7.25 -0.95 -0.54
C THR A 170 8.56 -0.97 -1.34
N ILE A 171 8.83 -2.07 -2.02
CA ILE A 171 9.99 -2.27 -2.88
C ILE A 171 9.48 -2.41 -4.34
N PRO A 172 10.14 -1.78 -5.30
CA PRO A 172 11.40 -1.03 -5.23
C PRO A 172 11.23 0.42 -4.77
N VAL A 173 10.03 1.01 -4.87
CA VAL A 173 9.76 2.43 -4.61
C VAL A 173 8.32 2.64 -4.16
N GLY A 174 8.10 3.68 -3.34
CA GLY A 174 6.77 4.10 -2.90
C GLY A 174 6.27 3.39 -1.65
N VAL A 175 4.94 3.34 -1.51
CA VAL A 175 4.23 2.80 -0.35
C VAL A 175 3.32 1.64 -0.73
N SER A 176 3.05 0.75 0.22
CA SER A 176 2.13 -0.38 0.05
C SER A 176 0.75 -0.05 0.60
N ASN A 177 -0.27 -0.73 0.08
CA ASN A 177 -1.66 -0.60 0.54
C ASN A 177 -2.18 -1.84 1.28
N ASP A 178 -1.31 -2.78 1.60
CA ASP A 178 -1.63 -4.02 2.33
C ASP A 178 -1.75 -3.83 3.85
N LEU A 179 -1.16 -2.74 4.34
CA LEU A 179 -1.27 -2.28 5.72
C LEU A 179 -1.37 -0.75 5.72
N MET A 180 -2.39 -0.21 6.34
CA MET A 180 -2.57 1.25 6.41
C MET A 180 -3.21 1.64 7.74
N PHE A 181 -2.77 2.75 8.29
CA PHE A 181 -3.35 3.37 9.47
C PHE A 181 -3.85 4.76 9.12
N SER A 182 -5.01 5.15 9.60
CA SER A 182 -5.52 6.49 9.37
C SER A 182 -6.45 6.98 10.48
N SER A 183 -6.32 8.24 10.84
CA SER A 183 -7.37 8.95 11.55
C SER A 183 -8.60 9.11 10.64
N LYS A 184 -9.79 9.20 11.24
CA LYS A 184 -11.04 9.41 10.51
C LYS A 184 -11.03 10.73 9.76
N GLY A 185 -11.49 10.73 8.50
CA GLY A 185 -11.65 11.92 7.68
C GLY A 185 -10.32 12.60 7.28
N HIS A 186 -9.21 11.87 7.24
CA HIS A 186 -7.91 12.46 6.94
C HIS A 186 -7.82 12.96 5.49
N PRO A 187 -7.30 14.19 5.24
CA PRO A 187 -7.26 14.80 3.90
C PRO A 187 -6.49 13.97 2.85
N PHE A 188 -5.47 13.23 3.27
CA PHE A 188 -4.76 12.30 2.38
C PHE A 188 -5.70 11.21 1.83
N LEU A 189 -6.55 10.61 2.69
CA LEU A 189 -7.51 9.58 2.25
C LEU A 189 -8.65 10.21 1.44
N GLU A 190 -9.06 11.43 1.77
CA GLU A 190 -10.04 12.18 0.97
C GLU A 190 -9.54 12.39 -0.45
N GLN A 191 -8.32 12.88 -0.62
CA GLN A 191 -7.67 12.99 -1.93
C GLN A 191 -7.61 11.63 -2.63
N THR A 192 -7.23 10.58 -1.90
CA THR A 192 -7.08 9.23 -2.44
C THR A 192 -8.40 8.71 -3.01
N ILE A 193 -9.52 8.78 -2.26
CA ILE A 193 -10.82 8.30 -2.75
C ILE A 193 -11.35 9.13 -3.92
N HIS A 194 -11.18 10.45 -3.91
CA HIS A 194 -11.58 11.31 -5.02
C HIS A 194 -10.81 11.01 -6.32
N ASN A 195 -9.56 10.61 -6.22
CA ASN A 195 -8.73 10.34 -7.38
C ASN A 195 -8.92 8.93 -7.96
N LEU A 196 -9.61 8.00 -7.28
CA LEU A 196 -9.90 6.66 -7.81
C LEU A 196 -10.59 6.71 -9.18
N ILE A 197 -11.56 7.61 -9.35
CA ILE A 197 -12.27 7.80 -10.63
C ILE A 197 -11.32 8.25 -11.73
N LYS A 198 -10.40 9.17 -11.42
CA LYS A 198 -9.46 9.71 -12.41
C LYS A 198 -8.37 8.73 -12.81
N PHE A 199 -8.07 7.77 -11.94
CA PHE A 199 -7.03 6.75 -12.15
C PHE A 199 -7.62 5.42 -12.62
N ASP A 200 -8.92 5.34 -12.83
CA ASP A 200 -9.58 4.15 -13.37
C ASP A 200 -9.27 4.01 -14.87
N HIS A 201 -8.07 3.51 -15.16
CA HIS A 201 -7.61 3.23 -16.50
C HIS A 201 -7.34 1.73 -16.67
N SER A 202 -7.90 1.15 -17.72
CA SER A 202 -7.62 -0.21 -18.13
C SER A 202 -6.38 -0.24 -19.01
N TRP A 203 -5.36 -0.98 -18.58
CA TRP A 203 -4.16 -1.27 -19.35
C TRP A 203 -4.34 -2.59 -20.10
N ILE A 204 -3.50 -2.85 -21.11
CA ILE A 204 -3.54 -4.11 -21.88
C ILE A 204 -3.33 -5.33 -20.97
N LEU A 205 -2.53 -5.19 -19.90
CA LEU A 205 -2.18 -6.24 -18.94
C LEU A 205 -2.93 -6.04 -17.62
N ASN A 206 -3.29 -7.16 -16.97
CA ASN A 206 -4.05 -7.18 -15.72
C ASN A 206 -3.26 -6.54 -14.58
N TYR A 207 -1.99 -6.93 -14.43
CA TYR A 207 -1.15 -6.47 -13.32
C TYR A 207 -0.96 -4.93 -13.32
N PRO A 208 -0.57 -4.27 -14.43
CA PRO A 208 -0.53 -2.81 -14.47
C PRO A 208 -1.89 -2.16 -14.23
N THR A 209 -2.98 -2.74 -14.74
CA THR A 209 -4.34 -2.21 -14.50
C THR A 209 -4.61 -2.11 -13.01
N VAL A 210 -4.44 -3.18 -12.25
CA VAL A 210 -4.65 -3.18 -10.80
C VAL A 210 -3.66 -2.24 -10.09
N MET A 211 -2.37 -2.38 -10.39
CA MET A 211 -1.30 -1.64 -9.69
C MET A 211 -1.47 -0.12 -9.79
N PHE A 212 -1.87 0.41 -10.96
CA PHE A 212 -1.94 1.84 -11.23
C PHE A 212 -3.34 2.44 -11.08
N SER A 213 -4.40 1.63 -11.01
CA SER A 213 -5.77 2.14 -10.80
C SER A 213 -6.17 2.18 -9.33
N THR A 214 -5.83 1.15 -8.54
CA THR A 214 -6.28 1.02 -7.14
C THR A 214 -5.20 0.50 -6.19
N GLY A 215 -4.17 -0.14 -6.72
CA GLY A 215 -3.13 -0.83 -5.95
C GLY A 215 -2.02 0.08 -5.40
N PRO A 216 -0.89 -0.50 -4.99
CA PRO A 216 0.17 0.23 -4.30
C PRO A 216 0.84 1.31 -5.14
N MET A 217 0.88 1.20 -6.46
CA MET A 217 1.42 2.28 -7.32
C MET A 217 0.46 3.46 -7.41
N PHE A 218 -0.86 3.21 -7.45
CA PHE A 218 -1.87 4.26 -7.29
C PHE A 218 -1.68 5.00 -5.95
N LEU A 219 -1.60 4.28 -4.83
CA LEU A 219 -1.42 4.88 -3.51
C LEU A 219 -0.11 5.66 -3.42
N SER A 220 0.98 5.15 -4.02
CA SER A 220 2.26 5.83 -4.10
C SER A 220 2.18 7.15 -4.87
N ALA A 221 1.42 7.18 -5.97
CA ALA A 221 1.15 8.41 -6.71
C ALA A 221 0.35 9.41 -5.85
N GLN A 222 -0.66 8.93 -5.09
CA GLN A 222 -1.42 9.80 -4.17
C GLN A 222 -0.52 10.37 -3.07
N TYR A 223 0.40 9.58 -2.52
CA TYR A 223 1.38 10.06 -1.55
C TYR A 223 2.28 11.16 -2.14
N GLY A 224 2.80 10.95 -3.36
CA GLY A 224 3.60 11.96 -4.05
C GLY A 224 2.83 13.27 -4.32
N LEU A 225 1.58 13.18 -4.78
CA LEU A 225 0.71 14.33 -5.01
C LEU A 225 0.40 15.07 -3.70
N TYR A 226 0.11 14.34 -2.62
CA TYR A 226 -0.19 14.93 -1.32
C TYR A 226 1.02 15.66 -0.74
N THR A 227 2.19 15.05 -0.77
CA THR A 227 3.43 15.67 -0.26
C THR A 227 3.83 16.89 -1.06
N ALA A 228 3.63 16.89 -2.38
CA ALA A 228 3.90 18.03 -3.24
C ALA A 228 2.95 19.22 -2.97
N SER A 229 1.69 18.93 -2.63
CA SER A 229 0.68 19.97 -2.34
C SER A 229 0.71 20.47 -0.88
N HIS A 230 1.31 19.70 0.04
CA HIS A 230 1.39 20.01 1.47
C HIS A 230 2.84 19.97 2.00
N PRO A 231 3.77 20.75 1.43
CA PRO A 231 5.21 20.62 1.73
C PRO A 231 5.59 20.87 3.18
N ASN A 232 4.76 21.60 3.93
CA ASN A 232 5.04 21.97 5.32
C ASN A 232 4.50 20.97 6.36
N THR A 233 3.45 20.23 6.05
CA THR A 233 2.73 19.37 6.99
C THR A 233 2.78 17.90 6.64
N ALA A 234 2.89 17.56 5.36
CA ALA A 234 2.76 16.19 4.87
C ALA A 234 3.71 15.18 5.55
N LEU A 235 4.93 15.61 5.91
CA LEU A 235 5.91 14.72 6.57
C LEU A 235 5.50 14.34 8.00
N GLN A 236 4.63 15.13 8.64
CA GLN A 236 4.08 14.83 9.96
C GLN A 236 2.71 14.16 9.85
N ASP A 237 1.94 14.52 8.81
CA ASP A 237 0.59 14.02 8.57
C ASP A 237 0.60 12.57 8.06
N VAL A 238 1.54 12.23 7.17
CA VAL A 238 1.66 10.89 6.58
C VAL A 238 3.05 10.32 6.87
N ARG A 239 3.12 9.46 7.87
CA ARG A 239 4.36 8.80 8.30
C ARG A 239 4.57 7.49 7.56
N ILE A 240 5.82 7.14 7.36
CA ILE A 240 6.20 5.91 6.65
C ILE A 240 6.77 4.88 7.62
N LEU A 241 6.16 3.70 7.62
CA LEU A 241 6.64 2.56 8.39
C LEU A 241 7.84 1.94 7.66
N PRO A 242 9.06 2.01 8.23
CA PRO A 242 10.25 1.48 7.59
C PRO A 242 10.28 -0.06 7.64
N LYS A 243 11.12 -0.68 6.83
CA LYS A 243 11.32 -2.13 6.80
C LYS A 243 11.61 -2.71 8.20
N SER A 244 12.37 -2.01 9.03
CA SER A 244 12.72 -2.44 10.40
C SER A 244 11.53 -2.60 11.35
N LEU A 245 10.43 -1.87 11.10
CA LEU A 245 9.20 -1.94 11.89
C LEU A 245 8.08 -2.68 11.16
N TYR A 246 8.15 -2.78 9.82
CA TYR A 246 7.14 -3.43 8.99
C TYR A 246 7.45 -4.92 8.73
N GLY A 247 8.72 -5.30 8.63
CA GLY A 247 9.17 -6.69 8.49
C GLY A 247 9.08 -7.28 7.10
N LYS A 248 8.37 -6.68 6.14
CA LYS A 248 8.21 -7.24 4.78
C LYS A 248 9.55 -7.33 4.06
N ASN A 249 9.84 -8.52 3.49
CA ASN A 249 11.10 -8.83 2.83
C ASN A 249 12.35 -8.63 3.73
N ALA A 250 12.18 -8.68 5.04
CA ALA A 250 13.28 -8.70 6.00
C ALA A 250 13.83 -10.11 6.15
N ARG A 251 15.16 -10.23 6.32
CA ARG A 251 15.79 -11.46 6.80
C ARG A 251 15.51 -11.62 8.29
N GLU A 252 15.74 -12.83 8.81
CA GLU A 252 15.39 -13.19 10.19
C GLU A 252 15.97 -12.22 11.24
N ASP A 253 17.17 -11.68 11.02
CA ASP A 253 17.82 -10.73 11.94
C ASP A 253 17.70 -9.25 11.53
N GLU A 254 17.06 -8.95 10.41
CA GLU A 254 17.07 -7.60 9.82
C GLU A 254 15.99 -6.68 10.40
N ALA A 255 14.92 -7.25 10.98
CA ALA A 255 13.82 -6.51 11.59
C ALA A 255 13.36 -7.14 12.92
N PRO A 256 14.23 -7.22 13.96
CA PRO A 256 13.90 -7.85 15.23
C PRO A 256 12.78 -7.10 15.98
N HIS A 257 12.54 -5.86 15.61
CA HIS A 257 11.53 -5.00 16.22
C HIS A 257 10.29 -4.81 15.35
N SER A 258 10.10 -5.65 14.34
CA SER A 258 8.92 -5.59 13.48
C SER A 258 7.63 -5.79 14.28
N PHE A 259 6.61 -5.02 13.93
CA PHE A 259 5.25 -5.19 14.44
C PHE A 259 4.49 -6.29 13.68
N PHE A 260 4.98 -6.69 12.50
CA PHE A 260 4.25 -7.54 11.57
C PHE A 260 5.10 -8.67 11.02
N SER A 261 4.42 -9.79 10.72
CA SER A 261 4.93 -10.91 9.95
C SER A 261 4.15 -11.04 8.64
N HIS A 262 4.80 -11.56 7.58
CA HIS A 262 4.22 -11.63 6.24
C HIS A 262 4.20 -13.06 5.73
N PHE A 263 3.00 -13.55 5.34
CA PHE A 263 2.76 -14.92 4.88
C PHE A 263 2.63 -15.04 3.36
N TYR A 264 2.81 -13.91 2.64
CA TYR A 264 2.86 -13.82 1.19
C TYR A 264 1.71 -14.56 0.48
N GLY A 265 0.49 -14.07 0.70
CA GLY A 265 -0.67 -14.47 -0.08
C GLY A 265 -0.54 -13.99 -1.53
N SER A 266 -0.79 -14.87 -2.50
CA SER A 266 -0.65 -14.55 -3.93
C SER A 266 -1.96 -14.78 -4.70
N SER A 267 -3.10 -14.53 -4.07
CA SER A 267 -4.42 -14.90 -4.60
C SER A 267 -4.85 -14.13 -5.87
N TRP A 268 -4.14 -13.06 -6.25
CA TRP A 268 -4.49 -12.20 -7.38
C TRP A 268 -3.37 -12.02 -8.43
N HIS A 269 -2.21 -12.67 -8.23
CA HIS A 269 -1.13 -12.60 -9.21
C HIS A 269 -1.61 -13.21 -10.54
N ALA A 270 -1.73 -12.35 -11.54
CA ALA A 270 -1.96 -12.77 -12.91
C ALA A 270 -0.66 -13.36 -13.50
N ASP A 271 -0.79 -14.17 -14.55
CA ASP A 271 0.36 -14.79 -15.25
C ASP A 271 1.38 -13.76 -15.76
N ASP A 272 0.92 -12.52 -16.05
CA ASP A 272 1.76 -11.41 -16.47
C ASP A 272 2.61 -10.79 -15.34
N ALA A 273 2.25 -10.99 -14.06
CA ALA A 273 3.05 -10.51 -12.93
C ALA A 273 4.44 -11.13 -12.88
N ALA A 274 4.57 -12.39 -13.25
CA ALA A 274 5.86 -13.08 -13.33
C ALA A 274 6.77 -12.46 -14.39
N PHE A 275 6.21 -12.09 -15.55
CA PHE A 275 6.95 -11.42 -16.61
C PHE A 275 7.40 -10.01 -16.22
N ILE A 276 6.51 -9.24 -15.58
CA ILE A 276 6.84 -7.89 -15.08
C ILE A 276 7.88 -7.97 -13.97
N GLY A 277 7.77 -8.94 -13.06
CA GLY A 277 8.78 -9.22 -12.03
C GLY A 277 10.15 -9.58 -12.63
N PHE A 278 10.17 -10.39 -13.68
CA PHE A 278 11.38 -10.70 -14.44
C PHE A 278 12.00 -9.43 -15.03
N LEU A 279 11.21 -8.59 -15.70
CA LEU A 279 11.70 -7.30 -16.24
C LEU A 279 12.20 -6.37 -15.12
N GLY A 280 11.55 -6.33 -13.97
CA GLY A 280 11.98 -5.54 -12.81
C GLY A 280 13.32 -6.04 -12.22
N HIS A 281 13.53 -7.35 -12.19
CA HIS A 281 14.75 -7.96 -11.65
C HIS A 281 15.93 -7.84 -12.63
N TRP A 282 15.68 -8.13 -13.90
CA TRP A 282 16.72 -8.15 -14.95
C TRP A 282 16.84 -6.83 -15.69
N GLY A 283 15.85 -5.95 -15.63
CA GLY A 283 15.83 -4.69 -16.36
C GLY A 283 17.02 -3.79 -16.03
N LYS A 284 17.45 -3.76 -14.76
CA LYS A 284 18.68 -3.06 -14.35
C LYS A 284 19.93 -3.70 -15.00
N GLY A 285 20.01 -5.03 -14.99
CA GLY A 285 21.11 -5.75 -15.63
C GLY A 285 21.14 -5.56 -17.14
N LEU A 286 19.98 -5.64 -17.80
CA LEU A 286 19.83 -5.41 -19.24
C LEU A 286 20.17 -3.96 -19.63
N MET A 287 19.84 -2.97 -18.78
CA MET A 287 20.28 -1.58 -18.96
C MET A 287 21.79 -1.43 -18.92
N TRP A 288 22.47 -2.13 -18.01
CA TRP A 288 23.96 -2.10 -17.90
C TRP A 288 24.68 -2.82 -19.04
N ILE A 289 24.05 -3.82 -19.66
CA ILE A 289 24.59 -4.56 -20.82
C ILE A 289 24.35 -3.79 -22.13
N GLY A 290 23.32 -2.94 -22.17
CA GLY A 290 22.96 -2.13 -23.33
C GLY A 290 23.67 -0.76 -23.39
N LEU A 291 24.39 -0.37 -22.37
CA LEU A 291 25.30 0.76 -22.31
C LEU A 291 26.73 0.32 -22.62
#